data_9034bf78ba0b00fb6cdf6faaace4cfc4
#
_entry.id   9034bf78ba0b00fb6cdf6faaace4cfc4
#
_cell.length_a   1.000
_cell.length_b   1.000
_cell.length_c   1.000
_cell.angle_alpha   90.00
_cell.angle_beta   90.00
_cell.angle_gamma   90.00
#
_symmetry.space_group_name_H-M   'P 1'
#
loop_
_entity.id
_entity.type
_entity.pdbx_description
1 polymer ?
#
loop_
_entity_poly.entity_id
_entity_poly.type
_entity_poly.pdbx_seq_one_letter_code
_entity_poly.pdbx_strand_id
1 'polypeptide(L)'
;MYSVILFEGPGQGYCLREKMYFRYDFEKPTSAVIDYFKLNQCAMVGISWGGYFALRSAAFDKRITAAVAYDVMDNGLEVMTHVFPALICKLIRAAFRHRNGSFINRLTDLIRKKSILADWALSQGTYITGTKTAYEFYQNLAKHTLSGVEDKLTQDILLLAGEKDHYIPTGQYYRLKRNIPHARSLIGRLFTEAEGGGQHCQIGNHMLAVNTILNWLDQVYGLN
;
A
#
# COMPACT_ATOMS: atom_id res chain seq x y z
N MET A 1 18.65 -20.06 1.81
CA MET A 1 17.80 -20.13 0.59
C MET A 1 16.34 -20.01 1.01
N TYR A 2 15.53 -19.17 0.34
CA TYR A 2 14.11 -18.96 0.63
C TYR A 2 13.22 -19.72 -0.35
N SER A 3 12.12 -20.31 0.14
CA SER A 3 10.99 -20.68 -0.68
C SER A 3 10.08 -19.47 -0.88
N VAL A 4 9.62 -19.21 -2.09
CA VAL A 4 8.82 -18.02 -2.42
C VAL A 4 7.43 -18.45 -2.86
N ILE A 5 6.41 -17.86 -2.25
CA ILE A 5 5.02 -17.95 -2.68
C ILE A 5 4.63 -16.60 -3.23
N LEU A 6 4.29 -16.54 -4.51
CA LEU A 6 3.78 -15.34 -5.16
C LEU A 6 2.27 -15.46 -5.34
N PHE A 7 1.52 -14.47 -4.89
CA PHE A 7 0.07 -14.48 -5.03
C PHE A 7 -0.50 -13.09 -5.31
N GLU A 8 -1.61 -13.06 -5.97
CA GLU A 8 -2.48 -11.89 -6.14
C GLU A 8 -3.76 -12.12 -5.33
N GLY A 9 -4.33 -11.05 -4.81
CA GLY A 9 -5.53 -11.12 -4.00
C GLY A 9 -6.76 -10.47 -4.65
N PRO A 10 -7.84 -10.29 -3.88
CA PRO A 10 -9.04 -9.61 -4.33
C PRO A 10 -8.74 -8.25 -4.99
N GLY A 11 -9.40 -7.98 -6.11
CA GLY A 11 -9.16 -6.79 -6.92
C GLY A 11 -8.06 -6.94 -7.97
N GLN A 12 -7.41 -8.10 -8.05
CA GLN A 12 -6.29 -8.36 -8.95
C GLN A 12 -6.50 -9.67 -9.74
N GLY A 13 -5.89 -9.73 -10.91
CA GLY A 13 -5.78 -10.93 -11.73
C GLY A 13 -7.04 -11.78 -11.82
N TYR A 14 -6.91 -13.07 -11.52
CA TYR A 14 -8.01 -14.03 -11.57
C TYR A 14 -9.09 -13.72 -10.51
N CYS A 15 -8.70 -13.31 -9.31
CA CYS A 15 -9.65 -12.96 -8.24
C CYS A 15 -10.67 -11.88 -8.69
N LEU A 16 -10.20 -10.89 -9.46
CA LEU A 16 -11.09 -9.84 -9.98
C LEU A 16 -12.08 -10.39 -11.03
N ARG A 17 -11.67 -11.35 -11.85
CA ARG A 17 -12.56 -12.03 -12.81
C ARG A 17 -13.68 -12.79 -12.11
N GLU A 18 -13.39 -13.37 -10.94
CA GLU A 18 -14.36 -14.01 -10.05
C GLU A 18 -15.13 -13.01 -9.17
N LYS A 19 -15.07 -11.69 -9.51
CA LYS A 19 -15.76 -10.60 -8.81
C LYS A 19 -15.35 -10.45 -7.35
N MET A 20 -14.17 -10.92 -6.97
CA MET A 20 -13.55 -10.61 -5.69
C MET A 20 -12.89 -9.25 -5.80
N TYR A 21 -13.56 -8.23 -5.33
CA TYR A 21 -13.13 -6.85 -5.46
C TYR A 21 -12.05 -6.46 -4.45
N PHE A 22 -11.32 -5.40 -4.79
CA PHE A 22 -10.25 -4.81 -4.01
C PHE A 22 -10.74 -4.37 -2.62
N ARG A 23 -10.05 -4.85 -1.57
CA ARG A 23 -10.52 -4.71 -0.20
C ARG A 23 -9.41 -4.25 0.74
N TYR A 24 -9.79 -3.47 1.75
CA TYR A 24 -8.86 -2.91 2.73
C TYR A 24 -8.37 -3.94 3.77
N ASP A 25 -9.18 -4.93 4.12
CA ASP A 25 -8.91 -5.96 5.13
C ASP A 25 -8.17 -7.16 4.52
N PHE A 26 -7.00 -6.87 3.96
CA PHE A 26 -6.20 -7.83 3.19
C PHE A 26 -5.55 -8.91 4.06
N GLU A 27 -5.55 -8.74 5.36
CA GLU A 27 -5.18 -9.79 6.32
C GLU A 27 -5.99 -11.08 6.10
N LYS A 28 -7.24 -10.98 5.67
CA LYS A 28 -8.10 -12.14 5.43
C LYS A 28 -7.65 -13.00 4.26
N PRO A 29 -7.46 -12.47 3.04
CA PRO A 29 -6.90 -13.25 1.94
C PRO A 29 -5.48 -13.73 2.22
N THR A 30 -4.65 -12.94 2.90
CA THR A 30 -3.30 -13.37 3.30
C THR A 30 -3.35 -14.57 4.22
N SER A 31 -4.18 -14.55 5.27
CA SER A 31 -4.35 -15.69 6.18
C SER A 31 -4.83 -16.94 5.44
N ALA A 32 -5.74 -16.80 4.46
CA ALA A 32 -6.20 -17.93 3.66
C ALA A 32 -5.05 -18.58 2.85
N VAL A 33 -4.12 -17.77 2.32
CA VAL A 33 -2.92 -18.29 1.63
C VAL A 33 -1.99 -19.00 2.62
N ILE A 34 -1.74 -18.40 3.78
CA ILE A 34 -0.92 -18.98 4.85
C ILE A 34 -1.51 -20.33 5.32
N ASP A 35 -2.83 -20.39 5.48
CA ASP A 35 -3.54 -21.63 5.86
C ASP A 35 -3.44 -22.71 4.78
N TYR A 36 -3.63 -22.34 3.52
CA TYR A 36 -3.54 -23.27 2.39
C TYR A 36 -2.17 -23.95 2.31
N PHE A 37 -1.09 -23.18 2.47
CA PHE A 37 0.27 -23.71 2.47
C PHE A 37 0.71 -24.26 3.84
N LYS A 38 -0.16 -24.19 4.86
CA LYS A 38 0.13 -24.67 6.24
C LYS A 38 1.40 -24.06 6.83
N LEU A 39 1.60 -22.76 6.59
CA LEU A 39 2.79 -22.08 7.09
C LEU A 39 2.64 -21.76 8.57
N ASN A 40 3.64 -22.13 9.38
CA ASN A 40 3.72 -21.77 10.79
C ASN A 40 4.37 -20.39 10.99
N GLN A 41 5.25 -20.01 10.07
CA GLN A 41 5.86 -18.68 10.03
C GLN A 41 6.28 -18.31 8.61
N CYS A 42 6.27 -17.02 8.29
CA CYS A 42 6.73 -16.48 7.02
C CYS A 42 7.17 -15.02 7.14
N ALA A 43 7.94 -14.54 6.18
CA ALA A 43 8.06 -13.13 5.87
C ALA A 43 7.02 -12.76 4.81
N MET A 44 6.50 -11.54 4.87
CA MET A 44 5.64 -11.00 3.81
C MET A 44 6.27 -9.76 3.19
N VAL A 45 6.43 -9.79 1.87
CA VAL A 45 6.91 -8.64 1.09
C VAL A 45 5.75 -8.16 0.23
N GLY A 46 5.37 -6.92 0.39
CA GLY A 46 4.31 -6.31 -0.40
C GLY A 46 4.83 -5.16 -1.25
N ILE A 47 4.54 -5.20 -2.56
CA ILE A 47 5.04 -4.23 -3.54
C ILE A 47 3.97 -3.17 -3.80
N SER A 48 4.34 -1.89 -3.79
CA SER A 48 3.44 -0.77 -4.05
C SER A 48 2.28 -0.76 -3.05
N TRP A 49 1.02 -0.87 -3.52
CA TRP A 49 -0.14 -1.02 -2.64
C TRP A 49 -0.02 -2.26 -1.72
N GLY A 50 0.74 -3.25 -2.17
CA GLY A 50 1.10 -4.42 -1.36
C GLY A 50 1.87 -4.08 -0.09
N GLY A 51 2.59 -2.96 -0.04
CA GLY A 51 3.24 -2.48 1.19
C GLY A 51 2.24 -2.25 2.33
N TYR A 52 1.09 -1.63 2.02
CA TYR A 52 -0.03 -1.55 2.96
C TYR A 52 -0.55 -2.94 3.34
N PHE A 53 -0.74 -3.83 2.35
CA PHE A 53 -1.25 -5.16 2.59
C PHE A 53 -0.32 -5.98 3.49
N ALA A 54 0.99 -5.90 3.28
CA ALA A 54 1.98 -6.62 4.09
C ALA A 54 1.95 -6.16 5.55
N LEU A 55 2.00 -4.86 5.80
CA LEU A 55 1.95 -4.32 7.16
C LEU A 55 0.62 -4.61 7.84
N ARG A 56 -0.49 -4.41 7.13
CA ARG A 56 -1.79 -4.72 7.68
C ARG A 56 -1.93 -6.19 8.02
N SER A 57 -1.52 -7.10 7.12
CA SER A 57 -1.57 -8.53 7.37
C SER A 57 -0.72 -8.93 8.59
N ALA A 58 0.49 -8.40 8.71
CA ALA A 58 1.36 -8.63 9.87
C ALA A 58 0.75 -8.16 11.20
N ALA A 59 -0.02 -7.07 11.18
CA ALA A 59 -0.71 -6.59 12.37
C ALA A 59 -1.75 -7.58 12.92
N PHE A 60 -2.38 -8.39 12.06
CA PHE A 60 -3.48 -9.28 12.41
C PHE A 60 -3.13 -10.78 12.38
N ASP A 61 -2.09 -11.19 11.65
CA ASP A 61 -1.62 -12.58 11.59
C ASP A 61 -0.18 -12.68 12.11
N LYS A 62 -0.03 -13.26 13.29
CA LYS A 62 1.27 -13.37 13.98
C LYS A 62 2.21 -14.42 13.39
N ARG A 63 1.75 -15.22 12.43
CA ARG A 63 2.60 -16.11 11.64
C ARG A 63 3.48 -15.32 10.66
N ILE A 64 3.11 -14.08 10.34
CA ILE A 64 3.98 -13.15 9.64
C ILE A 64 4.97 -12.57 10.66
N THR A 65 6.20 -13.07 10.67
CA THR A 65 7.24 -12.71 11.63
C THR A 65 8.13 -11.58 11.18
N ALA A 66 8.12 -11.29 9.87
CA ALA A 66 8.81 -10.16 9.26
C ALA A 66 7.95 -9.56 8.13
N ALA A 67 7.88 -8.24 8.01
CA ALA A 67 7.07 -7.56 7.01
C ALA A 67 7.87 -6.48 6.29
N VAL A 68 7.77 -6.46 4.95
CA VAL A 68 8.43 -5.47 4.10
C VAL A 68 7.38 -4.68 3.33
N ALA A 69 7.37 -3.37 3.52
CA ALA A 69 6.63 -2.44 2.66
C ALA A 69 7.55 -1.92 1.54
N TYR A 70 7.36 -2.44 0.36
CA TYR A 70 8.10 -2.11 -0.86
C TYR A 70 7.15 -1.53 -1.93
N ASP A 71 6.81 -0.32 -2.02
CA ASP A 71 7.00 0.88 -1.21
C ASP A 71 6.03 0.99 -0.01
N VAL A 72 6.32 2.00 0.83
CA VAL A 72 5.47 2.33 1.97
C VAL A 72 4.18 3.01 1.51
N MET A 73 3.04 2.44 1.85
CA MET A 73 1.75 3.10 1.75
C MET A 73 1.00 3.01 3.09
N ASP A 74 0.62 4.16 3.62
CA ASP A 74 -0.08 4.31 4.90
C ASP A 74 -1.54 4.73 4.72
N ASN A 75 -1.82 5.54 3.68
CA ASN A 75 -3.15 6.09 3.44
C ASN A 75 -3.48 6.16 1.95
N GLY A 76 -4.36 5.27 1.50
CA GLY A 76 -4.73 5.14 0.09
C GLY A 76 -5.50 6.34 -0.46
N LEU A 77 -6.33 7.02 0.34
CA LEU A 77 -7.02 8.22 -0.11
C LEU A 77 -6.03 9.37 -0.35
N GLU A 78 -5.01 9.51 0.49
CA GLU A 78 -3.95 10.50 0.32
C GLU A 78 -3.16 10.24 -0.96
N VAL A 79 -2.83 8.97 -1.27
CA VAL A 79 -2.17 8.56 -2.51
C VAL A 79 -2.95 9.02 -3.75
N MET A 80 -4.26 8.89 -3.75
CA MET A 80 -5.09 9.29 -4.89
C MET A 80 -5.36 10.80 -4.98
N THR A 81 -5.18 11.52 -3.89
CA THR A 81 -5.55 12.94 -3.84
C THR A 81 -4.35 13.91 -3.78
N HIS A 82 -3.14 13.43 -3.45
CA HIS A 82 -1.97 14.31 -3.29
C HIS A 82 -1.55 15.04 -4.58
N VAL A 83 -1.87 14.47 -5.75
CA VAL A 83 -1.58 15.08 -7.06
C VAL A 83 -2.42 16.33 -7.34
N PHE A 84 -3.49 16.55 -6.59
CA PHE A 84 -4.34 17.71 -6.75
C PHE A 84 -3.78 18.94 -6.01
N PRO A 85 -4.04 20.16 -6.52
CA PRO A 85 -3.73 21.37 -5.77
C PRO A 85 -4.32 21.37 -4.36
N ALA A 86 -3.59 21.94 -3.40
CA ALA A 86 -3.97 21.89 -1.98
C ALA A 86 -5.41 22.38 -1.70
N LEU A 87 -5.91 23.34 -2.47
CA LEU A 87 -7.30 23.80 -2.37
C LEU A 87 -8.29 22.71 -2.74
N ILE A 88 -8.04 21.97 -3.83
CA ILE A 88 -8.90 20.84 -4.27
C ILE A 88 -8.88 19.74 -3.20
N CYS A 89 -7.71 19.41 -2.64
CA CYS A 89 -7.62 18.45 -1.55
C CYS A 89 -8.43 18.87 -0.32
N LYS A 90 -8.43 20.18 0.03
CA LYS A 90 -9.25 20.73 1.12
C LYS A 90 -10.75 20.60 0.82
N LEU A 91 -11.16 20.90 -0.41
CA LEU A 91 -12.56 20.78 -0.85
C LEU A 91 -13.03 19.31 -0.84
N ILE A 92 -12.22 18.38 -1.32
CA ILE A 92 -12.52 16.95 -1.27
C ILE A 92 -12.68 16.51 0.19
N ARG A 93 -11.74 16.86 1.08
CA ARG A 93 -11.83 16.50 2.50
C ARG A 93 -13.05 17.09 3.19
N ALA A 94 -13.39 18.35 2.89
CA ALA A 94 -14.61 18.99 3.41
C ALA A 94 -15.87 18.27 2.91
N ALA A 95 -15.94 17.97 1.61
CA ALA A 95 -17.07 17.27 1.02
C ALA A 95 -17.22 15.84 1.59
N PHE A 96 -16.11 15.15 1.87
CA PHE A 96 -16.11 13.86 2.58
C PHE A 96 -16.69 13.98 3.99
N ARG A 97 -16.24 14.98 4.76
CA ARG A 97 -16.74 15.25 6.11
C ARG A 97 -18.25 15.48 6.13
N HIS A 98 -18.76 16.20 5.13
CA HIS A 98 -20.19 16.50 4.99
C HIS A 98 -20.96 15.46 4.17
N ARG A 99 -20.35 14.33 3.82
CA ARG A 99 -20.94 13.24 3.01
C ARG A 99 -21.56 13.72 1.68
N ASN A 100 -20.99 14.77 1.10
CA ASN A 100 -21.48 15.34 -0.16
C ASN A 100 -20.92 14.61 -1.38
N GLY A 101 -21.44 13.41 -1.65
CA GLY A 101 -21.02 12.57 -2.76
C GLY A 101 -21.28 13.20 -4.12
N SER A 102 -22.39 13.93 -4.28
CA SER A 102 -22.73 14.60 -5.54
C SER A 102 -21.69 15.65 -5.93
N PHE A 103 -21.18 16.42 -4.97
CA PHE A 103 -20.11 17.37 -5.21
C PHE A 103 -18.82 16.69 -5.64
N ILE A 104 -18.42 15.61 -4.94
CA ILE A 104 -17.21 14.85 -5.27
C ILE A 104 -17.31 14.25 -6.67
N ASN A 105 -18.44 13.64 -7.02
CA ASN A 105 -18.65 13.06 -8.34
C ASN A 105 -18.54 14.13 -9.45
N ARG A 106 -19.21 15.28 -9.29
CA ARG A 106 -19.11 16.39 -10.27
C ARG A 106 -17.69 16.93 -10.41
N LEU A 107 -17.00 17.14 -9.30
CA LEU A 107 -15.60 17.61 -9.32
C LEU A 107 -14.69 16.62 -10.05
N THR A 108 -14.83 15.33 -9.73
CA THR A 108 -14.04 14.26 -10.35
C THR A 108 -14.35 14.15 -11.84
N ASP A 109 -15.62 14.26 -12.25
CA ASP A 109 -16.01 14.25 -13.67
C ASP A 109 -15.42 15.42 -14.47
N LEU A 110 -15.27 16.58 -13.85
CA LEU A 110 -14.59 17.73 -14.49
C LEU A 110 -13.08 17.48 -14.65
N ILE A 111 -12.46 16.83 -13.69
CA ILE A 111 -11.02 16.53 -13.71
C ILE A 111 -10.73 15.45 -14.77
N ARG A 112 -11.51 14.36 -14.79
CA ARG A 112 -11.29 13.25 -15.73
C ARG A 112 -11.43 13.67 -17.20
N LYS A 113 -12.32 14.61 -17.51
CA LYS A 113 -12.47 15.18 -18.84
C LYS A 113 -11.24 15.95 -19.34
N LYS A 114 -10.37 16.39 -18.42
CA LYS A 114 -9.18 17.20 -18.72
C LYS A 114 -7.87 16.43 -18.60
N SER A 115 -7.91 15.21 -18.07
CA SER A 115 -6.71 14.40 -17.78
C SER A 115 -6.97 12.94 -18.08
N ILE A 116 -6.30 12.40 -19.09
CA ILE A 116 -6.33 10.97 -19.45
C ILE A 116 -5.90 10.11 -18.27
N LEU A 117 -4.89 10.53 -17.53
CA LEU A 117 -4.41 9.82 -16.34
C LEU A 117 -5.48 9.75 -15.25
N ALA A 118 -6.19 10.86 -14.99
CA ALA A 118 -7.28 10.88 -14.00
C ALA A 118 -8.47 10.02 -14.45
N ASP A 119 -8.79 10.02 -15.75
CA ASP A 119 -9.85 9.17 -16.31
C ASP A 119 -9.49 7.69 -16.21
N TRP A 120 -8.26 7.33 -16.55
CA TRP A 120 -7.76 5.97 -16.38
C TRP A 120 -7.78 5.54 -14.91
N ALA A 121 -7.22 6.35 -14.01
CA ALA A 121 -7.14 6.02 -12.58
C ALA A 121 -8.52 5.82 -11.95
N LEU A 122 -9.50 6.66 -12.32
CA LEU A 122 -10.86 6.50 -11.82
C LEU A 122 -11.56 5.27 -12.44
N SER A 123 -11.42 5.06 -13.75
CA SER A 123 -12.02 3.91 -14.43
C SER A 123 -11.45 2.59 -13.91
N GLN A 124 -10.13 2.50 -13.79
CA GLN A 124 -9.44 1.36 -13.20
C GLN A 124 -9.84 1.18 -11.72
N GLY A 125 -9.83 2.26 -10.95
CA GLY A 125 -10.16 2.23 -9.53
C GLY A 125 -11.58 1.74 -9.24
N THR A 126 -12.57 2.27 -9.96
CA THR A 126 -13.97 1.82 -9.82
C THR A 126 -14.16 0.37 -10.27
N TYR A 127 -13.45 -0.05 -11.32
CA TYR A 127 -13.50 -1.43 -11.81
C TYR A 127 -12.96 -2.41 -10.77
N ILE A 128 -11.75 -2.19 -10.23
CA ILE A 128 -11.14 -3.11 -9.27
C ILE A 128 -11.85 -3.13 -7.91
N THR A 129 -12.47 -2.03 -7.50
CA THR A 129 -13.22 -1.92 -6.25
C THR A 129 -14.69 -2.34 -6.37
N GLY A 130 -15.19 -2.54 -7.60
CA GLY A 130 -16.59 -2.84 -7.87
C GLY A 130 -17.54 -1.68 -7.51
N THR A 131 -17.03 -0.45 -7.43
CA THR A 131 -17.81 0.74 -7.11
C THR A 131 -18.35 1.41 -8.38
N LYS A 132 -19.43 2.18 -8.25
CA LYS A 132 -20.13 2.78 -9.40
C LYS A 132 -19.79 4.26 -9.58
N THR A 133 -19.34 4.92 -8.54
CA THR A 133 -19.10 6.37 -8.53
C THR A 133 -17.73 6.70 -7.96
N ALA A 134 -17.22 7.88 -8.31
CA ALA A 134 -15.97 8.39 -7.73
C ALA A 134 -16.04 8.50 -6.21
N TYR A 135 -17.19 8.91 -5.67
CA TYR A 135 -17.38 9.01 -4.23
C TYR A 135 -17.28 7.66 -3.53
N GLU A 136 -17.95 6.62 -4.05
CA GLU A 136 -17.86 5.26 -3.52
C GLU A 136 -16.43 4.72 -3.61
N PHE A 137 -15.73 4.97 -4.71
CA PHE A 137 -14.33 4.60 -4.87
C PHE A 137 -13.45 5.28 -3.81
N TYR A 138 -13.57 6.57 -3.62
CA TYR A 138 -12.81 7.28 -2.58
C TYR A 138 -13.20 6.83 -1.17
N GLN A 139 -14.46 6.47 -0.91
CA GLN A 139 -14.87 5.86 0.36
C GLN A 139 -14.22 4.48 0.57
N ASN A 140 -14.05 3.70 -0.47
CA ASN A 140 -13.31 2.45 -0.40
C ASN A 140 -11.84 2.72 -0.05
N LEU A 141 -11.18 3.63 -0.77
CA LEU A 141 -9.79 4.00 -0.52
C LEU A 141 -9.53 4.58 0.88
N ALA A 142 -10.47 5.32 1.42
CA ALA A 142 -10.36 5.87 2.77
C ALA A 142 -10.26 4.79 3.87
N LYS A 143 -10.68 3.55 3.57
CA LYS A 143 -10.52 2.40 4.47
C LYS A 143 -9.12 1.78 4.41
N HIS A 144 -8.37 2.04 3.33
CA HIS A 144 -6.99 1.58 3.18
C HIS A 144 -6.06 2.51 3.95
N THR A 145 -6.03 2.34 5.26
CA THR A 145 -5.16 3.10 6.15
C THR A 145 -4.60 2.22 7.25
N LEU A 146 -3.35 2.49 7.65
CA LEU A 146 -2.72 1.86 8.81
C LEU A 146 -3.01 2.63 10.10
N SER A 147 -3.61 3.81 10.02
CA SER A 147 -3.99 4.58 11.21
C SER A 147 -4.88 3.77 12.15
N GLY A 148 -4.42 3.63 13.40
CA GLY A 148 -5.07 2.80 14.43
C GLY A 148 -4.76 1.30 14.33
N VAL A 149 -3.78 0.93 13.47
CA VAL A 149 -3.30 -0.45 13.34
C VAL A 149 -1.83 -0.57 13.76
N GLU A 150 -1.11 0.54 13.82
CA GLU A 150 0.34 0.62 14.06
C GLU A 150 0.75 -0.04 15.39
N ASP A 151 -0.07 0.09 16.43
CA ASP A 151 0.17 -0.53 17.76
C ASP A 151 0.17 -2.07 17.74
N LYS A 152 -0.40 -2.68 16.68
CA LYS A 152 -0.45 -4.13 16.54
C LYS A 152 0.77 -4.70 15.81
N LEU A 153 1.60 -3.83 15.24
CA LEU A 153 2.81 -4.22 14.53
C LEU A 153 3.94 -4.47 15.54
N THR A 154 4.22 -5.74 15.79
CA THR A 154 5.21 -6.21 16.77
C THR A 154 6.36 -7.00 16.16
N GLN A 155 6.35 -7.19 14.85
CA GLN A 155 7.30 -7.96 14.06
C GLN A 155 8.56 -7.14 13.73
N ASP A 156 9.50 -7.77 13.01
CA ASP A 156 10.53 -7.02 12.31
C ASP A 156 9.94 -6.38 11.06
N ILE A 157 10.21 -5.10 10.85
CA ILE A 157 9.62 -4.31 9.79
C ILE A 157 10.71 -3.59 8.99
N LEU A 158 10.63 -3.73 7.67
CA LEU A 158 11.42 -2.97 6.72
C LEU A 158 10.50 -2.05 5.89
N LEU A 159 10.78 -0.75 5.95
CA LEU A 159 10.09 0.26 5.17
C LEU A 159 11.01 0.77 4.05
N LEU A 160 10.60 0.60 2.80
CA LEU A 160 11.32 1.10 1.63
C LEU A 160 10.50 2.21 0.96
N ALA A 161 11.16 3.25 0.47
CA ALA A 161 10.53 4.33 -0.27
C ALA A 161 11.51 4.99 -1.23
N GLY A 162 11.04 5.58 -2.32
CA GLY A 162 11.80 6.42 -3.23
C GLY A 162 11.65 7.90 -2.89
N GLU A 163 12.74 8.68 -2.93
CA GLU A 163 12.69 10.12 -2.63
C GLU A 163 11.87 10.94 -3.63
N LYS A 164 11.71 10.44 -4.85
CA LYS A 164 10.99 11.03 -5.98
C LYS A 164 9.76 10.21 -6.40
N ASP A 165 9.25 9.38 -5.48
CA ASP A 165 8.05 8.61 -5.77
C ASP A 165 6.89 9.55 -6.15
N HIS A 166 6.39 9.39 -7.37
CA HIS A 166 5.32 10.22 -7.92
C HIS A 166 3.93 9.72 -7.58
N TYR A 167 3.81 8.48 -7.04
CA TYR A 167 2.54 7.91 -6.58
C TYR A 167 2.34 8.07 -5.07
N ILE A 168 3.38 7.80 -4.27
CA ILE A 168 3.27 7.78 -2.82
C ILE A 168 4.08 8.93 -2.22
N PRO A 169 3.42 9.92 -1.59
CA PRO A 169 4.13 11.01 -0.93
C PRO A 169 5.10 10.49 0.13
N THR A 170 6.36 10.90 0.10
CA THR A 170 7.40 10.51 1.08
C THR A 170 7.01 10.83 2.53
N GLY A 171 6.07 11.76 2.73
CA GLY A 171 5.47 12.04 4.03
C GLY A 171 4.83 10.81 4.70
N GLN A 172 4.32 9.86 3.92
CA GLN A 172 3.77 8.60 4.45
C GLN A 172 4.87 7.72 5.05
N TYR A 173 6.04 7.63 4.39
CA TYR A 173 7.20 6.92 4.92
C TYR A 173 7.64 7.49 6.28
N TYR A 174 7.82 8.80 6.38
CA TYR A 174 8.22 9.43 7.63
C TYR A 174 7.17 9.30 8.73
N ARG A 175 5.89 9.31 8.38
CA ARG A 175 4.78 9.12 9.31
C ARG A 175 4.80 7.71 9.89
N LEU A 176 4.87 6.67 9.07
CA LEU A 176 4.94 5.28 9.55
C LEU A 176 6.19 5.02 10.37
N LYS A 177 7.35 5.52 9.95
CA LYS A 177 8.59 5.37 10.70
C LYS A 177 8.51 5.93 12.13
N ARG A 178 7.66 6.95 12.35
CA ARG A 178 7.44 7.53 13.69
C ARG A 178 6.34 6.84 14.49
N ASN A 179 5.38 6.23 13.81
CA ASN A 179 4.10 5.84 14.43
C ASN A 179 3.97 4.34 14.71
N ILE A 180 5.00 3.53 14.47
CA ILE A 180 5.01 2.09 14.82
C ILE A 180 5.81 1.92 16.12
N PRO A 181 5.15 1.87 17.28
CA PRO A 181 5.85 1.94 18.58
C PRO A 181 6.36 0.58 19.08
N HIS A 182 5.78 -0.52 18.61
CA HIS A 182 5.95 -1.84 19.22
C HIS A 182 6.67 -2.85 18.31
N ALA A 183 7.17 -2.42 17.14
CA ALA A 183 7.95 -3.29 16.28
C ALA A 183 9.20 -3.82 17.02
N ARG A 184 9.50 -5.12 16.84
CA ARG A 184 10.72 -5.74 17.38
C ARG A 184 11.97 -5.07 16.80
N SER A 185 11.94 -4.79 15.50
CA SER A 185 12.86 -3.88 14.83
C SER A 185 12.12 -3.09 13.75
N LEU A 186 12.52 -1.84 13.54
CA LEU A 186 11.95 -0.98 12.50
C LEU A 186 13.08 -0.30 11.74
N ILE A 187 13.33 -0.81 10.53
CA ILE A 187 14.35 -0.26 9.63
C ILE A 187 13.64 0.45 8.48
N GLY A 188 14.08 1.64 8.15
CA GLY A 188 13.60 2.40 7.01
C GLY A 188 14.74 2.79 6.09
N ARG A 189 14.57 2.57 4.78
CA ARG A 189 15.48 3.04 3.74
C ARG A 189 14.74 3.90 2.73
N LEU A 190 15.24 5.11 2.54
CA LEU A 190 14.83 6.01 1.48
C LEU A 190 15.89 5.95 0.38
N PHE A 191 15.50 5.48 -0.80
CA PHE A 191 16.37 5.40 -1.97
C PHE A 191 16.40 6.74 -2.71
N THR A 192 17.56 7.11 -3.20
CA THR A 192 17.79 8.38 -3.90
C THR A 192 17.82 8.22 -5.41
N GLU A 193 17.63 9.31 -6.14
CA GLU A 193 17.84 9.36 -7.59
C GLU A 193 19.29 9.02 -7.97
N ALA A 194 20.27 9.44 -7.16
CA ALA A 194 21.67 9.15 -7.40
C ALA A 194 21.98 7.65 -7.36
N GLU A 195 21.24 6.87 -6.59
CA GLU A 195 21.32 5.40 -6.54
C GLU A 195 20.51 4.72 -7.65
N GLY A 196 19.75 5.48 -8.45
CA GLY A 196 18.83 4.98 -9.44
C GLY A 196 17.52 4.40 -8.86
N GLY A 197 17.30 4.52 -7.54
CA GLY A 197 16.16 3.95 -6.82
C GLY A 197 15.14 4.98 -6.35
N GLY A 198 15.23 6.24 -6.74
CA GLY A 198 14.40 7.33 -6.24
C GLY A 198 12.93 7.30 -6.66
N GLN A 199 12.57 6.52 -7.67
CA GLN A 199 11.21 6.45 -8.21
C GLN A 199 10.38 5.35 -7.52
N HIS A 200 9.08 5.33 -7.83
CA HIS A 200 8.14 4.33 -7.31
C HIS A 200 8.63 2.91 -7.53
N CYS A 201 8.58 2.07 -6.51
CA CYS A 201 9.10 0.70 -6.50
C CYS A 201 10.53 0.58 -7.04
N GLN A 202 11.33 1.62 -6.85
CA GLN A 202 12.73 1.72 -7.29
C GLN A 202 12.92 1.34 -8.76
N ILE A 203 11.96 1.71 -9.63
CA ILE A 203 12.09 1.61 -11.09
C ILE A 203 13.36 2.33 -11.52
N GLY A 204 14.25 1.63 -12.20
CA GLY A 204 15.60 2.11 -12.54
C GLY A 204 16.70 1.32 -11.85
N ASN A 205 16.46 0.81 -10.63
CA ASN A 205 17.40 -0.08 -9.93
C ASN A 205 16.68 -1.05 -8.99
N HIS A 206 15.84 -1.92 -9.54
CA HIS A 206 15.10 -2.92 -8.75
C HIS A 206 16.02 -3.81 -7.91
N MET A 207 17.19 -4.18 -8.46
CA MET A 207 18.12 -5.07 -7.75
C MET A 207 18.66 -4.45 -6.47
N LEU A 208 18.76 -3.12 -6.40
CA LEU A 208 19.15 -2.44 -5.17
C LEU A 208 18.13 -2.68 -4.05
N ALA A 209 16.84 -2.58 -4.37
CA ALA A 209 15.77 -2.84 -3.41
C ALA A 209 15.68 -4.34 -3.04
N VAL A 210 15.75 -5.22 -4.04
CA VAL A 210 15.72 -6.68 -3.81
C VAL A 210 16.89 -7.13 -2.93
N ASN A 211 18.11 -6.67 -3.21
CA ASN A 211 19.28 -6.98 -2.38
C ASN A 211 19.13 -6.42 -0.95
N THR A 212 18.55 -5.22 -0.81
CA THR A 212 18.26 -4.65 0.50
C THR A 212 17.31 -5.54 1.31
N ILE A 213 16.25 -6.03 0.65
CA ILE A 213 15.27 -6.94 1.27
C ILE A 213 15.92 -8.27 1.66
N LEU A 214 16.67 -8.89 0.75
CA LEU A 214 17.31 -10.19 1.00
C LEU A 214 18.33 -10.09 2.13
N ASN A 215 19.23 -9.11 2.11
CA ASN A 215 20.22 -8.90 3.17
C ASN A 215 19.55 -8.65 4.52
N TRP A 216 18.44 -7.91 4.54
CA TRP A 216 17.69 -7.68 5.77
C TRP A 216 17.01 -8.96 6.28
N LEU A 217 16.41 -9.76 5.39
CA LEU A 217 15.81 -11.04 5.77
C LEU A 217 16.86 -12.02 6.31
N ASP A 218 18.05 -12.07 5.67
CA ASP A 218 19.16 -12.91 6.15
C ASP A 218 19.58 -12.53 7.57
N GLN A 219 19.63 -11.23 7.89
CA GLN A 219 19.90 -10.75 9.24
C GLN A 219 18.78 -11.13 10.22
N VAL A 220 17.51 -10.95 9.84
CA VAL A 220 16.34 -11.27 10.69
C VAL A 220 16.29 -12.76 11.02
N TYR A 221 16.63 -13.62 10.06
CA TYR A 221 16.55 -15.09 10.24
C TYR A 221 17.89 -15.76 10.56
N GLY A 222 18.98 -14.99 10.71
CA GLY A 222 20.29 -15.52 11.07
C GLY A 222 20.86 -16.47 10.01
N LEU A 223 20.70 -16.14 8.73
CA LEU A 223 21.13 -16.97 7.59
C LEU A 223 22.48 -16.50 6.99
N ASN A 224 23.26 -15.71 7.70
CA ASN A 224 24.61 -15.23 7.31
C ASN A 224 25.69 -16.28 7.55
#